data_cef4fa95a3cce1a3abfd3991353c32b6
#
_entry.id   cef4fa95a3cce1a3abfd3991353c32b6
#
_cell.length_a   1.000
_cell.length_b   1.000
_cell.length_c   1.000
_cell.angle_alpha   90.00
_cell.angle_beta   90.00
_cell.angle_gamma   90.00
#
_symmetry.space_group_name_H-M   'P 1'
#
loop_
_entity.id
_entity.type
_entity.pdbx_description
1 polymer ?
#
loop_
_entity_poly.entity_id
_entity_poly.type
_entity_poly.pdbx_seq_one_letter_code
_entity_poly.pdbx_strand_id
1 'polypeptide(L)'
;GLFLDHRTTRQMVKEQCKNKHVLNLFAYTGSFSVYAAAGNAASVTTVDLSKTYLQWAEDNFKLNEFKGDKKHQFIHADVKQYLKTLNPNSFDLVVMDPPTFSNSKRMKDILDIQQDHVELINDVMNILSPNGVLYFSTNYTKFVLDVANIKASLIKDITKTTTPFDFEGKLKRWCFKINK
;
A
#
# COMPACT_ATOMS: atom_id res chain seq x y z
N GLY A 1 14.44 4.79 5.60
CA GLY A 1 14.77 3.38 5.60
C GLY A 1 14.06 2.59 4.52
N LEU A 2 14.49 1.36 4.33
CA LEU A 2 13.93 0.43 3.37
C LEU A 2 13.63 -0.90 4.07
N PHE A 3 12.37 -1.35 4.01
CA PHE A 3 11.98 -2.66 4.53
C PHE A 3 12.36 -3.75 3.52
N LEU A 4 13.44 -4.48 3.78
CA LEU A 4 14.00 -5.47 2.85
C LEU A 4 13.13 -6.73 2.70
N ASP A 5 12.34 -7.05 3.71
CA ASP A 5 11.38 -8.16 3.71
C ASP A 5 10.25 -7.99 2.66
N HIS A 6 9.98 -6.76 2.22
CA HIS A 6 9.05 -6.46 1.15
C HIS A 6 9.65 -6.46 -0.27
N ARG A 7 10.93 -6.84 -0.44
CA ARG A 7 11.58 -6.75 -1.77
C ARG A 7 10.85 -7.58 -2.84
N THR A 8 10.39 -8.77 -2.49
CA THR A 8 9.62 -9.63 -3.41
C THR A 8 8.26 -9.00 -3.75
N THR A 9 7.54 -8.49 -2.75
CA THR A 9 6.25 -7.80 -2.98
C THR A 9 6.43 -6.55 -3.85
N ARG A 10 7.49 -5.75 -3.63
CA ARG A 10 7.80 -4.60 -4.49
C ARG A 10 8.05 -5.02 -5.93
N GLN A 11 8.78 -6.11 -6.15
CA GLN A 11 9.03 -6.63 -7.49
C GLN A 11 7.73 -7.07 -8.18
N MET A 12 6.83 -7.75 -7.47
CA MET A 12 5.51 -8.12 -8.00
C MET A 12 4.67 -6.88 -8.39
N VAL A 13 4.71 -5.82 -7.58
CA VAL A 13 4.04 -4.55 -7.91
C VAL A 13 4.63 -3.96 -9.19
N LYS A 14 5.97 -3.88 -9.30
CA LYS A 14 6.66 -3.40 -10.50
C LYS A 14 6.23 -4.15 -11.77
N GLU A 15 6.13 -5.47 -11.71
CA GLU A 15 5.77 -6.31 -12.85
C GLU A 15 4.31 -6.17 -13.28
N GLN A 16 3.42 -5.80 -12.34
CA GLN A 16 1.98 -5.76 -12.59
C GLN A 16 1.41 -4.35 -12.83
N CYS A 17 2.22 -3.31 -12.65
CA CYS A 17 1.71 -1.92 -12.66
C CYS A 17 1.78 -1.21 -14.01
N LYS A 18 2.31 -1.84 -15.07
CA LYS A 18 2.43 -1.21 -16.40
C LYS A 18 1.08 -0.67 -16.87
N ASN A 19 1.06 0.61 -17.24
CA ASN A 19 -0.12 1.35 -17.70
C ASN A 19 -1.27 1.42 -16.66
N LYS A 20 -1.01 1.20 -15.39
CA LYS A 20 -2.00 1.24 -14.31
C LYS A 20 -1.90 2.50 -13.48
N HIS A 21 -3.04 2.93 -12.93
CA HIS A 21 -3.11 3.94 -11.88
C HIS A 21 -2.84 3.27 -10.54
N VAL A 22 -1.70 3.62 -9.90
CA VAL A 22 -1.23 2.99 -8.66
C VAL A 22 -1.40 3.93 -7.48
N LEU A 23 -1.92 3.41 -6.37
CA LEU A 23 -2.03 4.10 -5.09
C LEU A 23 -1.20 3.37 -4.04
N ASN A 24 -0.30 4.10 -3.37
CA ASN A 24 0.49 3.59 -2.25
C ASN A 24 0.08 4.31 -0.96
N LEU A 25 -0.54 3.60 -0.05
CA LEU A 25 -1.07 4.06 1.23
C LEU A 25 -0.13 3.69 2.38
N PHE A 26 0.01 4.55 3.39
CA PHE A 26 1.00 4.41 4.46
C PHE A 26 2.41 4.26 3.88
N ALA A 27 2.71 5.14 2.93
CA ALA A 27 3.78 4.94 1.96
C ALA A 27 5.20 4.97 2.54
N TYR A 28 5.38 5.52 3.76
CA TYR A 28 6.67 5.69 4.40
C TYR A 28 7.65 6.41 3.45
N THR A 29 8.80 5.82 3.14
CA THR A 29 9.78 6.41 2.21
C THR A 29 9.46 6.21 0.73
N GLY A 30 8.26 5.76 0.39
CA GLY A 30 7.76 5.63 -0.99
C GLY A 30 8.41 4.53 -1.82
N SER A 31 9.03 3.51 -1.19
CA SER A 31 9.74 2.47 -1.94
C SER A 31 8.84 1.69 -2.91
N PHE A 32 7.60 1.38 -2.55
CA PHE A 32 6.63 0.77 -3.47
C PHE A 32 6.29 1.71 -4.64
N SER A 33 6.18 3.01 -4.36
CA SER A 33 5.90 4.02 -5.38
C SER A 33 7.03 4.13 -6.40
N VAL A 34 8.29 4.10 -5.96
CA VAL A 34 9.48 4.06 -6.84
C VAL A 34 9.44 2.83 -7.74
N TYR A 35 9.12 1.65 -7.18
CA TYR A 35 9.01 0.41 -7.97
C TYR A 35 7.85 0.47 -8.97
N ALA A 36 6.72 1.07 -8.61
CA ALA A 36 5.61 1.27 -9.53
C ALA A 36 5.98 2.22 -10.68
N ALA A 37 6.64 3.34 -10.39
CA ALA A 37 7.15 4.25 -11.42
C ALA A 37 8.14 3.54 -12.35
N ALA A 38 9.10 2.78 -11.79
CA ALA A 38 10.05 1.97 -12.56
C ALA A 38 9.39 0.85 -13.39
N GLY A 39 8.19 0.42 -13.03
CA GLY A 39 7.36 -0.53 -13.76
C GLY A 39 6.47 0.10 -14.83
N ASN A 40 6.67 1.38 -15.14
CA ASN A 40 5.89 2.14 -16.13
C ASN A 40 4.39 2.25 -15.77
N ALA A 41 4.07 2.50 -14.50
CA ALA A 41 2.72 2.86 -14.10
C ALA A 41 2.24 4.10 -14.87
N ALA A 42 0.95 4.17 -15.20
CA ALA A 42 0.33 5.33 -15.83
C ALA A 42 0.36 6.55 -14.88
N SER A 43 0.13 6.30 -13.59
CA SER A 43 0.30 7.29 -12.52
C SER A 43 0.61 6.60 -11.20
N VAL A 44 1.28 7.32 -10.29
CA VAL A 44 1.52 6.86 -8.91
C VAL A 44 1.11 7.95 -7.94
N THR A 45 0.18 7.62 -7.04
CA THR A 45 -0.22 8.48 -5.93
C THR A 45 0.35 7.89 -4.64
N THR A 46 1.13 8.67 -3.92
CA THR A 46 1.83 8.30 -2.69
C THR A 46 1.22 9.06 -1.52
N VAL A 47 0.67 8.36 -0.54
CA VAL A 47 -0.06 8.95 0.60
C VAL A 47 0.59 8.55 1.90
N ASP A 48 0.92 9.55 2.72
CA ASP A 48 1.39 9.34 4.10
C ASP A 48 0.97 10.51 5.00
N LEU A 49 0.82 10.24 6.28
CA LEU A 49 0.52 11.25 7.30
C LEU A 49 1.75 12.06 7.71
N SER A 50 2.95 11.57 7.45
CA SER A 50 4.22 12.21 7.79
C SER A 50 4.78 13.02 6.63
N LYS A 51 4.84 14.34 6.79
CA LYS A 51 5.51 15.23 5.82
C LYS A 51 6.97 14.83 5.59
N THR A 52 7.67 14.40 6.64
CA THR A 52 9.07 13.96 6.56
C THR A 52 9.20 12.72 5.68
N TYR A 53 8.29 11.75 5.81
CA TYR A 53 8.31 10.54 4.99
C TYR A 53 7.95 10.84 3.54
N LEU A 54 7.00 11.72 3.29
CA LEU A 54 6.68 12.17 1.93
C LEU A 54 7.86 12.90 1.28
N GLN A 55 8.55 13.76 2.03
CA GLN A 55 9.76 14.40 1.51
C GLN A 55 10.82 13.35 1.11
N TRP A 56 11.03 12.32 1.93
CA TRP A 56 11.93 11.21 1.57
C TRP A 56 11.43 10.41 0.36
N ALA A 57 10.12 10.24 0.22
CA ALA A 57 9.56 9.59 -0.96
C ALA A 57 9.83 10.41 -2.24
N GLU A 58 9.64 11.73 -2.18
CA GLU A 58 9.99 12.64 -3.28
C GLU A 58 11.49 12.61 -3.62
N ASP A 59 12.34 12.61 -2.60
CA ASP A 59 13.80 12.55 -2.80
C ASP A 59 14.24 11.21 -3.41
N ASN A 60 13.59 10.11 -3.03
CA ASN A 60 13.79 8.81 -3.66
C ASN A 60 13.33 8.79 -5.13
N PHE A 61 12.24 9.47 -5.48
CA PHE A 61 11.84 9.66 -6.88
C PHE A 61 12.87 10.44 -7.67
N LYS A 62 13.37 11.57 -7.12
CA LYS A 62 14.44 12.38 -7.76
C LYS A 62 15.72 11.57 -7.95
N LEU A 63 16.11 10.77 -6.93
CA LEU A 63 17.31 9.92 -6.98
C LEU A 63 17.21 8.84 -8.07
N ASN A 64 16.00 8.37 -8.37
CA ASN A 64 15.72 7.41 -9.45
C ASN A 64 15.32 8.07 -10.78
N GLU A 65 15.58 9.38 -10.92
CA GLU A 65 15.35 10.17 -12.15
C GLU A 65 13.88 10.29 -12.58
N PHE A 66 12.92 9.96 -11.73
CA PHE A 66 11.49 10.19 -11.96
C PHE A 66 11.15 11.65 -11.64
N LYS A 67 11.59 12.58 -12.51
CA LYS A 67 11.43 14.03 -12.27
C LYS A 67 10.04 14.51 -12.65
N GLY A 68 9.45 15.33 -11.74
CA GLY A 68 8.48 16.40 -12.05
C GLY A 68 7.28 16.02 -12.92
N ASP A 69 7.02 14.75 -13.12
CA ASP A 69 5.92 14.30 -13.95
C ASP A 69 4.61 14.46 -13.16
N LYS A 70 3.65 15.19 -13.74
CA LYS A 70 2.30 15.32 -13.17
C LYS A 70 1.60 13.99 -12.89
N LYS A 71 2.16 12.90 -13.40
CA LYS A 71 1.72 11.51 -13.14
C LYS A 71 2.02 11.03 -11.71
N HIS A 72 2.95 11.68 -11.00
CA HIS A 72 3.37 11.26 -9.66
C HIS A 72 2.96 12.30 -8.64
N GLN A 73 2.12 11.90 -7.70
CA GLN A 73 1.57 12.78 -6.67
C GLN A 73 1.98 12.31 -5.28
N PHE A 74 2.29 13.26 -4.40
CA PHE A 74 2.62 13.04 -2.99
C PHE A 74 1.59 13.77 -2.14
N ILE A 75 0.78 13.03 -1.40
CA ILE A 75 -0.38 13.54 -0.68
C ILE A 75 -0.17 13.40 0.82
N HIS A 76 -0.09 14.53 1.50
CA HIS A 76 -0.06 14.57 2.97
C HIS A 76 -1.47 14.46 3.51
N ALA A 77 -1.89 13.27 3.93
CA ALA A 77 -3.24 13.02 4.43
C ALA A 77 -3.30 11.83 5.40
N ASP A 78 -4.32 11.83 6.23
CA ASP A 78 -4.77 10.62 6.94
C ASP A 78 -5.43 9.69 5.93
N VAL A 79 -4.97 8.43 5.89
CA VAL A 79 -5.41 7.44 4.89
C VAL A 79 -6.91 7.14 5.00
N LYS A 80 -7.46 7.00 6.22
CA LYS A 80 -8.89 6.73 6.42
C LYS A 80 -9.76 7.87 5.86
N GLN A 81 -9.31 9.11 6.08
CA GLN A 81 -10.03 10.29 5.57
C GLN A 81 -9.83 10.43 4.04
N TYR A 82 -8.62 10.22 3.55
CA TYR A 82 -8.29 10.34 2.14
C TYR A 82 -9.08 9.36 1.27
N LEU A 83 -9.18 8.08 1.68
CA LEU A 83 -9.96 7.08 0.96
C LEU A 83 -11.41 7.51 0.72
N LYS A 84 -12.03 8.19 1.70
CA LYS A 84 -13.41 8.69 1.61
C LYS A 84 -13.61 9.86 0.63
N THR A 85 -12.52 10.48 0.18
CA THR A 85 -12.57 11.57 -0.82
C THR A 85 -12.42 11.10 -2.26
N LEU A 86 -12.04 9.83 -2.46
CA LEU A 86 -11.75 9.28 -3.77
C LEU A 86 -13.01 8.76 -4.46
N ASN A 87 -13.04 8.92 -5.78
CA ASN A 87 -14.12 8.37 -6.60
C ASN A 87 -13.98 6.84 -6.74
N PRO A 88 -15.09 6.12 -6.87
CA PRO A 88 -15.06 4.70 -7.23
C PRO A 88 -14.30 4.45 -8.54
N ASN A 89 -13.62 3.30 -8.62
CA ASN A 89 -12.91 2.85 -9.83
C ASN A 89 -11.77 3.78 -10.30
N SER A 90 -11.10 4.47 -9.38
CA SER A 90 -10.03 5.44 -9.69
C SER A 90 -8.65 4.82 -9.80
N PHE A 91 -8.44 3.61 -9.27
CA PHE A 91 -7.13 2.96 -9.21
C PHE A 91 -7.20 1.50 -9.66
N ASP A 92 -6.13 1.02 -10.28
CA ASP A 92 -6.02 -0.36 -10.78
C ASP A 92 -5.19 -1.25 -9.85
N LEU A 93 -4.28 -0.65 -9.10
CA LEU A 93 -3.44 -1.34 -8.14
C LEU A 93 -3.23 -0.47 -6.90
N VAL A 94 -3.51 -1.04 -5.73
CA VAL A 94 -3.28 -0.39 -4.44
C VAL A 94 -2.28 -1.21 -3.63
N VAL A 95 -1.36 -0.53 -2.97
CA VAL A 95 -0.51 -1.09 -1.90
C VAL A 95 -0.91 -0.44 -0.59
N MET A 96 -1.13 -1.26 0.43
CA MET A 96 -1.50 -0.80 1.76
C MET A 96 -0.76 -1.59 2.83
N ASP A 97 0.20 -0.93 3.49
CA ASP A 97 1.05 -1.52 4.54
C ASP A 97 0.98 -0.66 5.81
N PRO A 98 -0.17 -0.69 6.52
CA PRO A 98 -0.39 0.15 7.69
C PRO A 98 0.47 -0.30 8.88
N PRO A 99 0.82 0.62 9.79
CA PRO A 99 1.42 0.26 11.07
C PRO A 99 0.43 -0.58 11.89
N THR A 100 0.97 -1.41 12.78
CA THR A 100 0.14 -2.23 13.69
C THR A 100 -0.80 -1.37 14.54
N PHE A 101 -0.27 -0.24 15.00
CA PHE A 101 -0.98 0.71 15.85
C PHE A 101 -0.44 2.13 15.61
N SER A 102 -1.31 3.12 15.57
CA SER A 102 -0.91 4.53 15.50
C SER A 102 -1.85 5.39 16.33
N ASN A 103 -1.26 6.18 17.22
CA ASN A 103 -1.95 7.17 18.06
C ASN A 103 -1.46 8.60 17.76
N SER A 104 -1.07 8.87 16.54
CA SER A 104 -0.58 10.20 16.15
C SER A 104 -1.61 11.27 16.47
N LYS A 105 -1.20 12.35 17.17
CA LYS A 105 -2.04 13.53 17.45
C LYS A 105 -2.60 14.20 16.17
N ARG A 106 -2.10 13.82 14.99
CA ARG A 106 -2.53 14.29 13.67
C ARG A 106 -3.64 13.46 13.05
N MET A 107 -3.93 12.28 13.62
CA MET A 107 -5.06 11.43 13.24
C MET A 107 -6.29 11.87 14.02
N LYS A 108 -7.45 11.84 13.39
CA LYS A 108 -8.74 12.05 14.08
C LYS A 108 -9.07 10.87 14.98
N ASP A 109 -8.68 9.64 14.54
CA ASP A 109 -8.96 8.39 15.21
C ASP A 109 -7.68 7.59 15.38
N ILE A 110 -7.61 6.78 16.44
CA ILE A 110 -6.53 5.83 16.66
C ILE A 110 -6.66 4.73 15.60
N LEU A 111 -5.56 4.38 14.95
CA LEU A 111 -5.51 3.22 14.06
C LEU A 111 -5.12 1.98 14.86
N ASP A 112 -5.96 0.95 14.83
CA ASP A 112 -5.68 -0.42 15.25
C ASP A 112 -5.95 -1.36 14.07
N ILE A 113 -4.91 -1.93 13.48
CA ILE A 113 -5.07 -2.69 12.25
C ILE A 113 -5.94 -3.94 12.42
N GLN A 114 -5.99 -4.56 13.60
CA GLN A 114 -6.86 -5.70 13.82
C GLN A 114 -8.35 -5.30 13.79
N GLN A 115 -8.67 -4.11 14.26
CA GLN A 115 -10.05 -3.61 14.29
C GLN A 115 -10.44 -2.93 12.98
N ASP A 116 -9.50 -2.19 12.38
CA ASP A 116 -9.78 -1.28 11.26
C ASP A 116 -9.61 -1.92 9.87
N HIS A 117 -8.97 -3.10 9.77
CA HIS A 117 -8.60 -3.67 8.46
C HIS A 117 -9.79 -3.92 7.53
N VAL A 118 -10.94 -4.33 8.07
CA VAL A 118 -12.14 -4.59 7.25
C VAL A 118 -12.64 -3.30 6.59
N GLU A 119 -12.77 -2.21 7.37
CA GLU A 119 -13.17 -0.91 6.84
C GLU A 119 -12.18 -0.43 5.78
N LEU A 120 -10.88 -0.43 6.10
CA LEU A 120 -9.82 0.02 5.21
C LEU A 120 -9.80 -0.77 3.90
N ILE A 121 -9.88 -2.11 3.97
CA ILE A 121 -9.87 -2.96 2.77
C ILE A 121 -11.14 -2.72 1.94
N ASN A 122 -12.31 -2.60 2.55
CA ASN A 122 -13.55 -2.34 1.84
C ASN A 122 -13.58 -0.94 1.18
N ASP A 123 -13.01 0.08 1.83
CA ASP A 123 -12.83 1.40 1.23
C ASP A 123 -11.90 1.32 0.00
N VAL A 124 -10.82 0.52 0.08
CA VAL A 124 -9.95 0.27 -1.08
C VAL A 124 -10.68 -0.51 -2.17
N MET A 125 -11.48 -1.52 -1.83
CA MET A 125 -12.29 -2.24 -2.83
C MET A 125 -13.24 -1.30 -3.58
N ASN A 126 -13.81 -0.30 -2.91
CA ASN A 126 -14.68 0.69 -3.56
C ASN A 126 -13.94 1.51 -4.62
N ILE A 127 -12.73 1.97 -4.34
CA ILE A 127 -11.93 2.82 -5.24
C ILE A 127 -11.17 2.05 -6.31
N LEU A 128 -10.99 0.73 -6.18
CA LEU A 128 -10.39 -0.10 -7.21
C LEU A 128 -11.29 -0.20 -8.44
N SER A 129 -10.69 -0.17 -9.63
CA SER A 129 -11.36 -0.49 -10.89
C SER A 129 -11.77 -1.96 -10.96
N PRO A 130 -12.70 -2.36 -11.84
CA PRO A 130 -12.98 -3.77 -12.08
C PRO A 130 -11.69 -4.54 -12.41
N ASN A 131 -11.49 -5.69 -11.78
CA ASN A 131 -10.24 -6.49 -11.79
C ASN A 131 -9.02 -5.79 -11.14
N GLY A 132 -9.24 -4.71 -10.40
CA GLY A 132 -8.21 -4.04 -9.62
C GLY A 132 -7.68 -4.94 -8.49
N VAL A 133 -6.48 -4.65 -8.02
CA VAL A 133 -5.74 -5.48 -7.06
C VAL A 133 -5.26 -4.65 -5.89
N LEU A 134 -5.47 -5.15 -4.67
CA LEU A 134 -4.85 -4.66 -3.45
C LEU A 134 -3.76 -5.64 -2.99
N TYR A 135 -2.57 -5.11 -2.74
CA TYR A 135 -1.54 -5.75 -1.92
C TYR A 135 -1.66 -5.20 -0.50
N PHE A 136 -2.19 -6.00 0.40
CA PHE A 136 -2.32 -5.65 1.82
C PHE A 136 -1.29 -6.41 2.63
N SER A 137 -0.54 -5.72 3.49
CA SER A 137 0.41 -6.33 4.41
C SER A 137 0.32 -5.74 5.81
N THR A 138 0.77 -6.51 6.79
CA THR A 138 0.94 -6.04 8.17
C THR A 138 1.98 -6.88 8.90
N ASN A 139 2.70 -6.26 9.83
CA ASN A 139 3.65 -6.92 10.72
C ASN A 139 3.05 -7.28 12.09
N TYR A 140 1.74 -7.12 12.27
CA TYR A 140 1.08 -7.54 13.50
C TYR A 140 1.08 -9.07 13.62
N THR A 141 1.83 -9.61 14.53
CA THR A 141 2.10 -11.06 14.64
C THR A 141 0.86 -11.92 14.92
N LYS A 142 -0.16 -11.35 15.58
CA LYS A 142 -1.42 -12.01 15.91
C LYS A 142 -2.56 -11.65 14.98
N PHE A 143 -2.25 -11.04 13.83
CA PHE A 143 -3.25 -10.59 12.87
C PHE A 143 -4.09 -11.77 12.35
N VAL A 144 -5.40 -11.56 12.31
CA VAL A 144 -6.37 -12.48 11.71
C VAL A 144 -7.21 -11.68 10.73
N LEU A 145 -7.15 -12.06 9.46
CA LEU A 145 -7.94 -11.42 8.42
C LEU A 145 -9.39 -11.90 8.52
N ASP A 146 -10.32 -10.96 8.67
CA ASP A 146 -11.77 -11.24 8.67
C ASP A 146 -12.29 -11.33 7.22
N VAL A 147 -12.03 -12.48 6.61
CA VAL A 147 -12.40 -12.75 5.20
C VAL A 147 -13.90 -12.62 4.98
N ALA A 148 -14.73 -13.00 5.95
CA ALA A 148 -16.19 -13.02 5.81
C ALA A 148 -16.80 -11.63 5.60
N ASN A 149 -16.16 -10.58 6.11
CA ASN A 149 -16.64 -9.20 6.05
C ASN A 149 -15.95 -8.35 4.97
N ILE A 150 -15.02 -8.93 4.19
CA ILE A 150 -14.35 -8.24 3.08
C ILE A 150 -15.10 -8.45 1.77
N LYS A 151 -15.40 -7.34 1.08
CA LYS A 151 -16.12 -7.32 -0.21
C LYS A 151 -15.14 -7.48 -1.37
N ALA A 152 -14.62 -8.69 -1.55
CA ALA A 152 -13.64 -9.03 -2.60
C ALA A 152 -14.06 -10.26 -3.37
N SER A 153 -13.67 -10.36 -4.65
CA SER A 153 -13.92 -11.54 -5.48
C SER A 153 -12.94 -12.69 -5.17
N LEU A 154 -11.71 -12.37 -4.79
CA LEU A 154 -10.67 -13.34 -4.45
C LEU A 154 -9.71 -12.76 -3.40
N ILE A 155 -9.46 -13.53 -2.36
CA ILE A 155 -8.43 -13.23 -1.35
C ILE A 155 -7.41 -14.37 -1.36
N LYS A 156 -6.15 -14.05 -1.59
CA LYS A 156 -5.05 -15.02 -1.58
C LYS A 156 -3.99 -14.60 -0.55
N ASP A 157 -3.71 -15.47 0.41
CA ASP A 157 -2.54 -15.32 1.27
C ASP A 157 -1.27 -15.61 0.45
N ILE A 158 -0.43 -14.61 0.29
CA ILE A 158 0.84 -14.68 -0.41
C ILE A 158 2.03 -14.48 0.53
N THR A 159 1.83 -14.59 1.82
CA THR A 159 2.85 -14.38 2.85
C THR A 159 4.09 -15.24 2.57
N LYS A 160 3.90 -16.55 2.43
CA LYS A 160 5.01 -17.47 2.19
C LYS A 160 5.76 -17.18 0.89
N THR A 161 5.04 -16.90 -0.19
CA THR A 161 5.63 -16.65 -1.51
C THR A 161 6.32 -15.29 -1.64
N THR A 162 5.98 -14.35 -0.76
CA THR A 162 6.56 -13.00 -0.74
C THR A 162 7.58 -12.78 0.37
N THR A 163 7.70 -13.71 1.31
CA THR A 163 8.75 -13.66 2.34
C THR A 163 10.06 -14.12 1.71
N PRO A 164 11.09 -13.25 1.65
CA PRO A 164 12.38 -13.63 1.12
C PRO A 164 13.06 -14.66 2.04
N PHE A 165 13.86 -15.55 1.45
CA PHE A 165 14.47 -16.70 2.15
C PHE A 165 15.28 -16.32 3.40
N ASP A 166 15.94 -15.18 3.38
CA ASP A 166 16.75 -14.66 4.49
C ASP A 166 15.91 -14.12 5.66
N PHE A 167 14.59 -13.96 5.46
CA PHE A 167 13.60 -13.57 6.48
C PHE A 167 12.73 -14.73 6.95
N GLU A 168 12.83 -15.92 6.34
CA GLU A 168 12.05 -17.09 6.74
C GLU A 168 12.33 -17.45 8.21
N GLY A 169 11.26 -17.59 9.00
CA GLY A 169 11.33 -17.90 10.44
C GLY A 169 11.86 -16.77 11.34
N LYS A 170 12.34 -15.66 10.80
CA LYS A 170 12.92 -14.55 11.55
C LYS A 170 11.97 -13.37 11.74
N LEU A 171 11.07 -13.15 10.79
CA LEU A 171 10.11 -12.06 10.81
C LEU A 171 8.70 -12.59 10.63
N LYS A 172 7.79 -12.23 11.54
CA LYS A 172 6.37 -12.50 11.39
C LYS A 172 5.73 -11.30 10.71
N ARG A 173 5.17 -11.55 9.53
CA ARG A 173 4.39 -10.60 8.75
C ARG A 173 3.29 -11.35 8.02
N TRP A 174 2.31 -10.63 7.51
CA TRP A 174 1.25 -11.15 6.67
C TRP A 174 1.22 -10.36 5.36
N CYS A 175 0.91 -11.01 4.27
CA CYS A 175 0.74 -10.35 2.98
C CYS A 175 -0.35 -11.05 2.19
N PHE A 176 -1.33 -10.28 1.74
CA PHE A 176 -2.48 -10.76 1.00
C PHE A 176 -2.58 -10.04 -0.34
N LYS A 177 -2.93 -10.80 -1.38
CA LYS A 177 -3.36 -10.26 -2.67
C LYS A 177 -4.88 -10.38 -2.73
N ILE A 178 -5.56 -9.24 -2.85
CA ILE A 178 -7.02 -9.14 -2.79
C ILE A 178 -7.51 -8.51 -4.09
N ASN A 179 -8.40 -9.21 -4.79
CA ASN A 179 -8.99 -8.75 -6.05
C ASN A 179 -10.41 -8.22 -5.82
N LYS A 180 -10.74 -7.12 -6.51
CA LYS A 180 -12.11 -6.59 -6.55
C LYS A 180 -13.05 -7.50 -7.29
#